data_72ac9bfdb24cbf35ab91629a8fef4117
#
_entry.id   72ac9bfdb24cbf35ab91629a8fef4117
#
_cell.length_a   1.000
_cell.length_b   1.000
_cell.length_c   1.000
_cell.angle_alpha   90.00
_cell.angle_beta   90.00
_cell.angle_gamma   90.00
#
_symmetry.space_group_name_H-M   'P 1'
#
loop_
_entity.id
_entity.type
_entity.pdbx_description
1 polymer ?
#
loop_
_entity_poly.entity_id
_entity_poly.type
_entity_poly.pdbx_seq_one_letter_code
_entity_poly.pdbx_strand_id
1 'polypeptide(L)' 'MKRFFVNGKEITKQEAELIEKKNNEYLNSGNMEDMFNIKFIVVI' A
#
# COMPACT_ATOMS: atom_id res chain seq x y z
N MET A 1 -19.34 4.14 3.51
CA MET A 1 -17.99 4.68 3.19
C MET A 1 -16.95 3.59 3.38
N LYS A 2 -15.96 3.57 2.50
CA LYS A 2 -14.86 2.60 2.64
C LYS A 2 -13.84 3.10 3.64
N ARG A 3 -13.31 2.18 4.42
CA ARG A 3 -12.25 2.46 5.39
C ARG A 3 -11.01 1.70 4.96
N PHE A 4 -9.86 2.33 5.12
CA PHE A 4 -8.58 1.78 4.69
C PHE A 4 -7.67 1.59 5.89
N PHE A 5 -7.02 0.42 5.96
CA PHE A 5 -6.13 0.07 7.08
C PHE A 5 -4.82 -0.51 6.54
N VAL A 6 -3.73 -0.18 7.20
CA VAL A 6 -2.42 -0.78 6.96
C VAL A 6 -1.84 -1.20 8.31
N ASN A 7 -1.52 -2.48 8.44
CA ASN A 7 -0.98 -3.06 9.68
C ASN A 7 -1.88 -2.77 10.90
N GLY A 8 -3.19 -2.79 10.67
CA GLY A 8 -4.16 -2.54 11.72
C GLY A 8 -4.40 -1.07 12.04
N LYS A 9 -3.71 -0.16 11.35
CA LYS A 9 -3.88 1.27 11.56
C LYS A 9 -4.71 1.87 10.44
N GLU A 10 -5.72 2.64 10.81
CA GLU A 10 -6.57 3.31 9.81
C GLU A 10 -5.81 4.44 9.12
N ILE A 11 -5.96 4.51 7.80
CA ILE A 11 -5.36 5.57 6.97
C ILE A 11 -6.44 6.23 6.14
N THR A 12 -6.11 7.39 5.57
CA THR A 12 -7.04 8.10 4.69
C THR A 12 -7.01 7.50 3.29
N LYS A 13 -8.03 7.84 2.49
CA LYS A 13 -8.07 7.42 1.09
C LYS A 13 -6.85 7.93 0.32
N GLN A 14 -6.45 9.17 0.59
CA GLN A 14 -5.28 9.76 -0.07
C GLN A 14 -4.00 8.99 0.26
N GLU A 15 -3.84 8.62 1.52
CA GLU A 15 -2.70 7.80 1.93
C GLU A 15 -2.72 6.43 1.26
N ALA A 16 -3.91 5.82 1.17
CA ALA A 16 -4.06 4.54 0.50
C ALA A 16 -3.64 4.62 -0.97
N GLU A 17 -4.04 5.68 -1.66
CA GLU A 17 -3.67 5.88 -3.06
C GLU A 17 -2.16 6.03 -3.23
N LEU A 18 -1.50 6.76 -2.33
CA LEU A 18 -0.05 6.91 -2.35
C LEU A 18 0.65 5.57 -2.12
N ILE A 19 0.13 4.77 -1.20
CA ILE A 19 0.71 3.45 -0.92
C ILE A 19 0.55 2.53 -2.13
N GLU A 20 -0.64 2.53 -2.76
CA GLU A 20 -0.86 1.74 -3.96
C GLU A 20 0.10 2.12 -5.09
N LYS A 21 0.31 3.42 -5.27
CA LYS A 21 1.24 3.90 -6.29
C LYS A 21 2.64 3.39 -6.03
N LYS A 22 3.09 3.47 -4.79
CA LYS A 22 4.41 2.97 -4.42
C LYS A 22 4.51 1.47 -4.55
N ASN A 23 3.46 0.74 -4.18
CA ASN A 23 3.44 -0.71 -4.35
C ASN A 23 3.60 -1.10 -5.82
N ASN A 24 2.92 -0.39 -6.72
CA ASN A 24 3.04 -0.63 -8.15
C ASN A 24 4.45 -0.37 -8.65
N GLU A 25 5.10 0.68 -8.17
CA GLU A 25 6.49 0.98 -8.51
C GLU A 25 7.41 -0.14 -8.06
N TYR A 26 7.22 -0.65 -6.85
CA TYR A 26 8.03 -1.75 -6.32
C TYR A 26 7.84 -3.03 -7.14
N LEU A 27 6.61 -3.33 -7.54
CA LEU A 27 6.33 -4.51 -8.36
C LEU A 27 6.98 -4.40 -9.74
N ASN A 28 7.02 -3.20 -10.30
CA ASN A 28 7.59 -2.96 -11.62
C ASN A 28 9.11 -2.91 -11.62
N SER A 29 9.72 -2.66 -10.46
CA SER A 29 11.18 -2.56 -10.36
C SER A 29 11.87 -3.92 -10.55
N GLY A 30 11.17 -5.00 -10.20
CA GLY A 30 11.74 -6.34 -10.24
C GLY A 30 12.80 -6.59 -9.18
N ASN A 31 12.95 -5.70 -8.22
CA ASN A 31 13.93 -5.79 -7.16
C ASN A 31 13.30 -6.45 -5.92
N MET A 32 13.90 -7.53 -5.43
CA MET A 32 13.37 -8.25 -4.27
C MET A 32 13.30 -7.37 -3.02
N GLU A 33 14.28 -6.49 -2.83
CA GLU A 33 14.28 -5.59 -1.67
C GLU A 33 13.06 -4.67 -1.69
N ASP A 34 12.68 -4.17 -2.86
CA ASP A 34 11.51 -3.33 -3.00
C ASP A 34 10.22 -4.08 -2.68
N MET A 35 10.18 -5.38 -3.02
CA MET A 35 9.00 -6.20 -2.73
C MET A 35 8.75 -6.32 -1.23
N PHE A 36 9.77 -6.28 -0.40
CA PHE A 36 9.62 -6.30 1.05
C PHE A 36 9.01 -5.01 1.60
N ASN A 37 9.03 -3.93 0.83
CA ASN A 37 8.45 -2.65 1.23
C ASN A 37 6.99 -2.49 0.82
N ILE A 38 6.45 -3.48 0.10
CA ILE A 38 5.04 -3.45 -0.30
C ILE A 38 4.15 -3.57 0.94
N LYS A 39 3.18 -2.68 1.03
CA LYS A 39 2.24 -2.66 2.15
C LYS A 39 0.87 -3.12 1.69
N PHE A 40 0.27 -4.03 2.45
CA PHE A 40 -1.07 -4.52 2.14
C PHE A 40 -2.11 -3.59 2.74
N ILE A 41 -3.05 -3.16 1.91
CA ILE A 41 -4.14 -2.29 2.33
C ILE A 41 -5.39 -3.14 2.51
N VAL A 42 -6.00 -3.04 3.69
CA VAL A 42 -7.28 -3.69 3.96
C VAL A 42 -8.37 -2.65 3.77
N VAL A 43 -9.36 -2.99 2.97
CA VAL A 43 -10.52 -2.12 2.69
C VAL A 43 -11.76 -2.77 3.25
N ILE A 44 -12.47 -2.04 4.07
CA ILE A 44 -13.71 -2.53 4.69
C ILE A 44 -14.90 -1.71 4.17
#